data_c8130ee8d1ebe4ba0ddce592a0d2893f
#
_entry.id   c8130ee8d1ebe4ba0ddce592a0d2893f
#
_cell.length_a   1.000
_cell.length_b   1.000
_cell.length_c   1.000
_cell.angle_alpha   90.00
_cell.angle_beta   90.00
_cell.angle_gamma   90.00
#
_symmetry.space_group_name_H-M   'P 1'
#
loop_
_entity.id
_entity.type
_entity.pdbx_description
1 polymer ?
#
loop_
_entity_poly.entity_id
_entity_poly.type
_entity_poly.pdbx_seq_one_letter_code
_entity_poly.pdbx_strand_id
1 'polypeptide(L)'
;MLFQNKYMAITVNDINNGVMIQITGEVDLSISPDIKDKILEQIDFNKKEHNFSISKSIYADLSEVSYIDSSGIASLIQSHQQAAKSGVNFYLFKTSPGVLKVIKLARLDSIFKLV
;
A
#
# COMPACT_ATOMS: atom_id res chain seq x y z
N MET A 1 6.28 -15.08 -19.77
CA MET A 1 5.74 -15.89 -18.72
C MET A 1 6.20 -15.48 -17.36
N LEU A 2 7.49 -15.56 -17.11
CA LEU A 2 8.02 -15.31 -15.79
C LEU A 2 7.86 -13.86 -15.36
N PHE A 3 8.03 -12.94 -16.28
CA PHE A 3 7.88 -11.53 -15.93
C PHE A 3 6.44 -11.14 -15.70
N GLN A 4 5.50 -11.95 -16.11
CA GLN A 4 4.09 -11.67 -15.84
C GLN A 4 3.80 -11.67 -14.35
N ASN A 5 4.52 -12.51 -13.60
CA ASN A 5 4.32 -12.58 -12.17
C ASN A 5 4.64 -11.25 -11.49
N LYS A 6 5.67 -10.58 -11.96
CA LYS A 6 6.06 -9.30 -11.39
C LYS A 6 4.97 -8.24 -11.59
N TYR A 7 4.42 -8.17 -12.78
CA TYR A 7 3.40 -7.16 -13.08
C TYR A 7 2.04 -7.48 -12.49
N MET A 8 1.74 -8.77 -12.30
CA MET A 8 0.48 -9.20 -11.71
C MET A 8 0.49 -9.13 -10.19
N ALA A 9 1.63 -8.79 -9.60
CA ALA A 9 1.75 -8.67 -8.15
C ALA A 9 1.02 -7.44 -7.58
N ILE A 10 0.63 -6.50 -8.44
CA ILE A 10 -0.03 -5.28 -8.01
C ILE A 10 -1.28 -5.10 -8.84
N THR A 11 -2.44 -5.08 -8.18
CA THR A 11 -3.73 -4.87 -8.83
C THR A 11 -4.44 -3.70 -8.17
N VAL A 12 -4.98 -2.79 -8.98
CA VAL A 12 -5.69 -1.61 -8.49
C VAL A 12 -7.16 -1.73 -8.86
N ASN A 13 -8.04 -1.67 -7.86
CA ASN A 13 -9.48 -1.75 -8.05
C ASN A 13 -10.18 -0.62 -7.32
N ASP A 14 -11.15 -0.02 -7.99
CA ASP A 14 -12.00 0.97 -7.34
C ASP A 14 -12.99 0.29 -6.43
N ILE A 15 -13.24 0.89 -5.27
CA ILE A 15 -14.25 0.46 -4.33
C ILE A 15 -15.14 1.66 -3.97
N ASN A 16 -16.20 1.43 -3.22
CA ASN A 16 -17.21 2.47 -2.96
C ASN A 16 -16.64 3.77 -2.42
N ASN A 17 -15.70 3.68 -1.48
CA ASN A 17 -15.17 4.87 -0.82
C ASN A 17 -13.67 5.05 -1.05
N GLY A 18 -13.14 4.50 -2.14
CA GLY A 18 -11.72 4.65 -2.40
C GLY A 18 -11.17 3.65 -3.39
N VAL A 19 -9.95 3.23 -3.12
CA VAL A 19 -9.18 2.34 -4.00
C VAL A 19 -8.57 1.22 -3.19
N MET A 20 -8.66 0.00 -3.70
CA MET A 20 -8.00 -1.16 -3.12
C MET A 20 -6.81 -1.51 -4.01
N ILE A 21 -5.61 -1.51 -3.44
CA ILE A 21 -4.39 -1.92 -4.12
C ILE A 21 -4.00 -3.26 -3.53
N GLN A 22 -4.18 -4.32 -4.30
CA GLN A 22 -3.83 -5.66 -3.85
C GLN A 22 -2.41 -6.00 -4.27
N ILE A 23 -1.61 -6.45 -3.32
CA ILE A 23 -0.21 -6.82 -3.52
C ILE A 23 -0.07 -8.29 -3.18
N THR A 24 0.57 -9.05 -4.06
CA THR A 24 0.74 -10.49 -3.87
C THR A 24 2.22 -10.87 -3.99
N GLY A 25 2.58 -11.91 -3.24
CA GLY A 25 3.90 -12.52 -3.36
C GLY A 25 4.94 -11.91 -2.43
N GLU A 26 6.18 -11.95 -2.86
CA GLU A 26 7.31 -11.44 -2.08
C GLU A 26 7.58 -9.99 -2.46
N VAL A 27 7.66 -9.14 -1.44
CA VAL A 27 7.94 -7.71 -1.64
C VAL A 27 9.39 -7.44 -1.27
N ASP A 28 10.20 -7.35 -2.30
CA ASP A 28 11.62 -7.05 -2.17
C ASP A 28 11.98 -5.83 -3.04
N LEU A 29 13.26 -5.54 -3.16
CA LEU A 29 13.75 -4.38 -3.88
C LEU A 29 13.36 -4.40 -5.36
N SER A 30 13.13 -5.58 -5.94
CA SER A 30 12.76 -5.68 -7.35
C SER A 30 11.34 -5.18 -7.63
N ILE A 31 10.46 -5.18 -6.62
CA ILE A 31 9.05 -4.81 -6.79
C ILE A 31 8.64 -3.60 -5.94
N SER A 32 9.37 -3.32 -4.85
CA SER A 32 8.95 -2.25 -3.92
C SER A 32 8.87 -0.87 -4.56
N PRO A 33 9.75 -0.47 -5.53
CA PRO A 33 9.56 0.81 -6.20
C PRO A 33 8.27 0.88 -7.01
N ASP A 34 7.88 -0.23 -7.66
CA ASP A 34 6.63 -0.29 -8.42
C ASP A 34 5.43 -0.14 -7.50
N ILE A 35 5.48 -0.77 -6.33
CA ILE A 35 4.42 -0.66 -5.33
C ILE A 35 4.28 0.79 -4.88
N LYS A 36 5.39 1.41 -4.53
CA LYS A 36 5.40 2.81 -4.11
C LYS A 36 4.82 3.70 -5.21
N ASP A 37 5.27 3.51 -6.44
CA ASP A 37 4.80 4.33 -7.56
C ASP A 37 3.30 4.20 -7.76
N LYS A 38 2.75 2.99 -7.66
CA LYS A 38 1.31 2.77 -7.80
C LYS A 38 0.54 3.43 -6.67
N ILE A 39 1.02 3.34 -5.45
CA ILE A 39 0.35 3.96 -4.31
C ILE A 39 0.40 5.49 -4.45
N LEU A 40 1.56 6.05 -4.77
CA LEU A 40 1.72 7.49 -4.92
C LEU A 40 0.87 8.03 -6.05
N GLU A 41 0.74 7.26 -7.14
CA GLU A 41 -0.13 7.61 -8.26
C GLU A 41 -1.58 7.73 -7.81
N GLN A 42 -2.06 6.79 -7.00
CA GLN A 42 -3.42 6.83 -6.48
C GLN A 42 -3.62 7.95 -5.46
N ILE A 43 -2.61 8.24 -4.66
CA ILE A 43 -2.66 9.37 -3.73
C ILE A 43 -2.81 10.67 -4.51
N ASP A 44 -2.01 10.85 -5.53
CA ASP A 44 -2.05 12.07 -6.35
C ASP A 44 -3.39 12.22 -7.05
N PHE A 45 -3.93 11.12 -7.58
CA PHE A 45 -5.23 11.15 -8.23
C PHE A 45 -6.34 11.54 -7.27
N ASN A 46 -6.36 10.94 -6.09
CA ASN A 46 -7.39 11.24 -5.09
C ASN A 46 -7.25 12.63 -4.50
N LYS A 47 -6.03 13.13 -4.41
CA LYS A 47 -5.77 14.51 -3.99
C LYS A 47 -6.37 15.50 -4.99
N LYS A 48 -6.28 15.21 -6.28
CA LYS A 48 -6.87 16.05 -7.31
C LYS A 48 -8.40 16.02 -7.29
N GLU A 49 -8.95 14.93 -6.78
CA GLU A 49 -10.39 14.75 -6.67
C GLU A 49 -10.97 15.31 -5.36
N HIS A 50 -10.15 15.88 -4.53
CA HIS A 50 -10.56 16.31 -3.19
C HIS A 50 -11.51 17.50 -3.18
N ASN A 51 -11.81 18.10 -4.31
CA ASN A 51 -12.81 19.16 -4.43
C ASN A 51 -14.19 18.68 -4.01
N PHE A 52 -14.39 17.38 -4.06
CA PHE A 52 -15.64 16.79 -3.65
C PHE A 52 -15.58 16.47 -2.17
N SER A 53 -16.70 16.64 -1.51
CA SER A 53 -16.77 16.49 -0.06
C SER A 53 -16.47 15.10 0.45
N ILE A 54 -16.34 14.11 -0.44
CA ILE A 54 -16.07 12.74 -0.04
C ILE A 54 -14.58 12.47 -0.08
N SER A 55 -13.98 12.30 1.09
CA SER A 55 -12.60 11.91 1.15
C SER A 55 -12.50 10.43 0.79
N LYS A 56 -11.61 10.13 -0.15
CA LYS A 56 -11.38 8.76 -0.56
C LYS A 56 -10.23 8.17 0.22
N SER A 57 -10.31 6.87 0.45
CA SER A 57 -9.30 6.13 1.17
C SER A 57 -8.57 5.18 0.25
N ILE A 58 -7.30 4.93 0.55
CA ILE A 58 -6.49 3.97 -0.19
C ILE A 58 -6.17 2.83 0.76
N TYR A 59 -6.47 1.62 0.32
CA TYR A 59 -6.23 0.41 1.09
C TYR A 59 -5.18 -0.43 0.36
N ALA A 60 -4.10 -0.74 1.05
CA ALA A 60 -3.11 -1.70 0.54
C ALA A 60 -3.45 -3.05 1.13
N ASP A 61 -3.95 -3.96 0.29
CA ASP A 61 -4.30 -5.31 0.70
C ASP A 61 -3.05 -6.16 0.70
N LEU A 62 -2.59 -6.54 1.88
CA LEU A 62 -1.37 -7.31 2.09
C LEU A 62 -1.66 -8.76 2.49
N SER A 63 -2.90 -9.22 2.32
CA SER A 63 -3.29 -10.57 2.74
C SER A 63 -2.51 -11.67 2.00
N GLU A 64 -2.10 -11.40 0.76
CA GLU A 64 -1.38 -12.36 -0.08
C GLU A 64 0.11 -12.08 -0.16
N VAL A 65 0.64 -11.22 0.69
CA VAL A 65 2.08 -10.96 0.75
C VAL A 65 2.73 -11.98 1.66
N SER A 66 3.61 -12.81 1.09
CA SER A 66 4.29 -13.86 1.85
C SER A 66 5.54 -13.39 2.55
N TYR A 67 6.14 -12.30 2.07
CA TYR A 67 7.40 -11.79 2.60
C TYR A 67 7.53 -10.32 2.25
N ILE A 68 8.10 -9.54 3.16
CA ILE A 68 8.43 -8.15 2.91
C ILE A 68 9.79 -7.84 3.53
N ASP A 69 10.65 -7.18 2.78
CA ASP A 69 11.95 -6.76 3.29
C ASP A 69 11.92 -5.27 3.66
N SER A 70 13.09 -4.75 4.05
CA SER A 70 13.20 -3.36 4.48
C SER A 70 12.85 -2.36 3.36
N SER A 71 13.08 -2.72 2.10
CA SER A 71 12.72 -1.84 0.98
C SER A 71 11.21 -1.72 0.84
N GLY A 72 10.50 -2.83 1.06
CA GLY A 72 9.04 -2.83 1.03
C GLY A 72 8.46 -2.03 2.19
N ILE A 73 8.99 -2.23 3.38
CA ILE A 73 8.57 -1.45 4.56
C ILE A 73 8.80 0.04 4.30
N ALA A 74 9.97 0.41 3.75
CA ALA A 74 10.27 1.81 3.45
C ALA A 74 9.28 2.40 2.44
N SER A 75 8.88 1.61 1.45
CA SER A 75 7.88 2.04 0.46
C SER A 75 6.53 2.32 1.13
N LEU A 76 6.13 1.47 2.07
CA LEU A 76 4.88 1.68 2.80
C LEU A 76 4.95 2.91 3.70
N ILE A 77 6.09 3.14 4.35
CA ILE A 77 6.29 4.32 5.19
C ILE A 77 6.19 5.59 4.35
N GLN A 78 6.88 5.63 3.21
CA GLN A 78 6.85 6.77 2.32
C GLN A 78 5.44 7.04 1.78
N SER A 79 4.72 5.98 1.46
CA SER A 79 3.32 6.08 1.02
C SER A 79 2.44 6.66 2.12
N HIS A 80 2.62 6.19 3.34
CA HIS A 80 1.87 6.70 4.50
C HIS A 80 2.15 8.19 4.72
N GLN A 81 3.42 8.59 4.65
CA GLN A 81 3.80 9.99 4.83
C GLN A 81 3.21 10.88 3.74
N GLN A 82 3.26 10.43 2.50
CA GLN A 82 2.73 11.21 1.39
C GLN A 82 1.21 11.32 1.47
N ALA A 83 0.53 10.25 1.86
CA ALA A 83 -0.92 10.28 2.05
C ALA A 83 -1.30 11.30 3.12
N ALA A 84 -0.59 11.30 4.24
CA ALA A 84 -0.84 12.25 5.31
C ALA A 84 -0.67 13.69 4.83
N LYS A 85 0.37 13.97 4.05
CA LYS A 85 0.59 15.30 3.50
C LYS A 85 -0.51 15.72 2.51
N SER A 86 -1.10 14.75 1.83
CA SER A 86 -2.09 15.01 0.80
C SER A 86 -3.52 14.97 1.31
N GLY A 87 -3.73 14.73 2.59
CA GLY A 87 -5.06 14.63 3.17
C GLY A 87 -5.82 13.38 2.74
N VAL A 88 -5.11 12.34 2.34
CA VAL A 88 -5.68 11.07 1.90
C VAL A 88 -5.48 10.04 3.00
N ASN A 89 -6.51 9.27 3.29
CA ASN A 89 -6.39 8.18 4.27
C ASN A 89 -5.74 6.97 3.60
N PHE A 90 -4.73 6.42 4.26
CA PHE A 90 -4.01 5.25 3.75
C PHE A 90 -4.02 4.16 4.81
N TYR A 91 -4.51 2.98 4.44
CA TYR A 91 -4.67 1.85 5.36
C TYR A 91 -3.93 0.62 4.84
N LEU A 92 -3.39 -0.16 5.76
CA LEU A 92 -2.91 -1.51 5.45
C LEU A 92 -4.06 -2.46 5.80
N PHE A 93 -4.53 -3.18 4.79
CA PHE A 93 -5.74 -3.99 4.89
C PHE A 93 -5.39 -5.46 4.89
N LYS A 94 -5.93 -6.21 5.85
CA LYS A 94 -5.72 -7.66 5.96
C LYS A 94 -4.25 -8.06 5.89
N THR A 95 -3.44 -7.41 6.71
CA THR A 95 -2.00 -7.67 6.72
C THR A 95 -1.72 -9.11 7.10
N SER A 96 -0.96 -9.82 6.26
CA SER A 96 -0.63 -11.22 6.50
C SER A 96 0.19 -11.36 7.80
N PRO A 97 0.14 -12.55 8.45
CA PRO A 97 0.85 -12.73 9.73
C PRO A 97 2.34 -12.46 9.64
N GLY A 98 2.98 -12.87 8.54
CA GLY A 98 4.41 -12.64 8.36
C GLY A 98 4.76 -11.16 8.25
N VAL A 99 3.97 -10.40 7.50
CA VAL A 99 4.18 -8.97 7.36
C VAL A 99 3.85 -8.25 8.65
N LEU A 100 2.77 -8.64 9.31
CA LEU A 100 2.38 -8.03 10.58
C LEU A 100 3.47 -8.22 11.64
N LYS A 101 4.12 -9.38 11.65
CA LYS A 101 5.23 -9.64 12.57
C LYS A 101 6.37 -8.66 12.34
N VAL A 102 6.74 -8.42 11.09
CA VAL A 102 7.81 -7.47 10.74
C VAL A 102 7.42 -6.06 11.19
N ILE A 103 6.18 -5.65 10.92
CA ILE A 103 5.69 -4.33 11.32
C ILE A 103 5.76 -4.17 12.83
N LYS A 104 5.33 -5.17 13.59
CA LYS A 104 5.35 -5.10 15.05
C LYS A 104 6.76 -5.09 15.60
N LEU A 105 7.66 -5.92 15.06
CA LEU A 105 9.05 -5.94 15.49
C LEU A 105 9.76 -4.61 15.25
N ALA A 106 9.39 -3.92 14.17
CA ALA A 106 9.94 -2.61 13.85
C ALA A 106 9.20 -1.48 14.58
N ARG A 107 8.19 -1.81 15.39
CA ARG A 107 7.37 -0.86 16.15
C ARG A 107 6.65 0.14 15.25
N LEU A 108 6.22 -0.33 14.08
CA LEU A 108 5.52 0.49 13.10
C LEU A 108 4.00 0.32 13.18
N ASP A 109 3.53 -0.58 14.03
CA ASP A 109 2.09 -0.83 14.20
C ASP A 109 1.37 0.37 14.81
N SER A 110 2.09 1.29 15.47
CA SER A 110 1.51 2.53 15.96
C SER A 110 1.50 3.63 14.91
N ILE A 111 2.23 3.45 13.81
CA ILE A 111 2.33 4.45 12.74
C ILE A 111 1.31 4.15 11.64
N PHE A 112 1.26 2.90 11.19
CA PHE A 112 0.32 2.50 10.16
C PHE A 112 -1.09 2.34 10.70
N LYS A 113 -2.08 2.68 9.86
CA LYS A 113 -3.49 2.40 10.16
C LYS A 113 -3.79 0.99 9.66
N LEU A 114 -3.91 0.05 10.59
CA LEU A 114 -4.17 -1.36 10.29
C LEU A 114 -5.67 -1.63 10.39
N VAL A 115 -6.25 -2.19 9.34
CA VAL A 115 -7.68 -2.51 9.31
C VAL A 115 -7.96 -3.92 8.79
#